data_4a2178fd9038f98e32938870c875b030
#
_entry.id   4a2178fd9038f98e32938870c875b030
#
_cell.length_a   1.000
_cell.length_b   1.000
_cell.length_c   1.000
_cell.angle_alpha   90.00
_cell.angle_beta   90.00
_cell.angle_gamma   90.00
#
_symmetry.space_group_name_H-M   'P 1'
#
loop_
_entity.id
_entity.type
_entity.pdbx_description
1 polymer ?
#
loop_
_entity_poly.entity_id
_entity_poly.type
_entity_poly.pdbx_seq_one_letter_code
_entity_poly.pdbx_strand_id
1 'polypeptide(L)'
;MAVRSSSRAKKAPARPKAAGWEAPRPTTLVDHAVAAIVSGASRGVILPGDRIVEADLVGALGMSRVPIREALRILESQGVVTSLPYKGIRLMEMTHERLEQVLDVRSSLEILAVRRALEAGRNRPRDIELLERARHELELAQRDDSYGFALADAAFHRQLVQLADNPVLSVLWESLARQVTIIVGLATLGKPMREIVLEHDLLIRAYAKGDVEAMVRELHEHIVVMAHGIDFDAIIEDRRRLRDAHPA
;
A
#
# COMPACT_ATOMS: atom_id res chain seq x y z
N MET A 1 26.08 -8.12 -77.36
CA MET A 1 26.60 -8.52 -76.02
C MET A 1 25.90 -7.63 -75.02
N ALA A 2 24.89 -8.15 -74.27
CA ALA A 2 24.17 -7.43 -73.29
C ALA A 2 24.50 -8.02 -71.88
N VAL A 3 25.14 -7.20 -71.04
CA VAL A 3 25.55 -7.58 -69.70
C VAL A 3 24.30 -7.36 -68.80
N ARG A 4 23.75 -8.45 -68.25
CA ARG A 4 22.66 -8.39 -67.22
C ARG A 4 23.33 -8.15 -65.84
N SER A 5 23.09 -6.98 -65.28
CA SER A 5 23.40 -6.64 -63.91
C SER A 5 22.31 -7.23 -62.98
N SER A 6 22.66 -8.23 -62.18
CA SER A 6 21.80 -8.79 -61.17
C SER A 6 21.94 -8.00 -59.85
N SER A 7 20.99 -7.16 -59.57
CA SER A 7 20.85 -6.45 -58.31
C SER A 7 20.35 -7.44 -57.21
N ARG A 8 21.28 -7.79 -56.31
CA ARG A 8 20.98 -8.61 -55.13
C ARG A 8 20.33 -7.73 -54.04
N ALA A 9 19.00 -7.77 -53.94
CA ALA A 9 18.29 -7.08 -52.86
C ALA A 9 18.75 -7.62 -51.49
N LYS A 10 19.32 -6.77 -50.66
CA LYS A 10 19.64 -7.07 -49.26
C LYS A 10 18.34 -7.27 -48.48
N LYS A 11 18.09 -8.48 -48.00
CA LYS A 11 16.98 -8.84 -47.13
C LYS A 11 17.20 -8.10 -45.82
N ALA A 12 16.21 -7.25 -45.43
CA ALA A 12 16.22 -6.57 -44.15
C ALA A 12 16.21 -7.59 -43.00
N PRO A 13 16.90 -7.33 -41.88
CA PRO A 13 16.91 -8.24 -40.76
C PRO A 13 15.47 -8.39 -40.18
N ALA A 14 15.08 -9.64 -39.97
CA ALA A 14 13.80 -9.96 -39.37
C ALA A 14 13.72 -9.35 -37.96
N ARG A 15 12.65 -8.60 -37.67
CA ARG A 15 12.31 -8.15 -36.29
C ARG A 15 12.24 -9.38 -35.39
N PRO A 16 12.88 -9.37 -34.21
CA PRO A 16 12.72 -10.45 -33.26
C PRO A 16 11.25 -10.59 -32.93
N LYS A 17 10.70 -11.82 -33.05
CA LYS A 17 9.37 -12.18 -32.58
C LYS A 17 9.30 -11.79 -31.11
N ALA A 18 8.28 -11.02 -30.72
CA ALA A 18 7.97 -10.75 -29.33
C ALA A 18 7.74 -12.09 -28.61
N ALA A 19 8.77 -12.63 -28.00
CA ALA A 19 8.66 -13.68 -27.02
C ALA A 19 7.93 -13.07 -25.81
N GLY A 20 6.89 -13.75 -25.29
CA GLY A 20 6.06 -13.26 -24.19
C GLY A 20 6.91 -12.79 -23.01
N TRP A 21 6.74 -11.55 -22.65
CA TRP A 21 7.42 -10.90 -21.54
C TRP A 21 6.69 -11.26 -20.23
N GLU A 22 6.82 -12.50 -19.79
CA GLU A 22 6.36 -12.96 -18.48
C GLU A 22 7.53 -13.60 -17.73
N ALA A 23 8.52 -12.78 -17.39
CA ALA A 23 9.37 -13.13 -16.27
C ALA A 23 8.79 -12.49 -15.01
N PRO A 24 8.58 -13.25 -13.91
CA PRO A 24 8.27 -12.64 -12.62
C PRO A 24 9.37 -11.61 -12.35
N ARG A 25 8.97 -10.36 -12.08
CA ARG A 25 9.94 -9.30 -11.78
C ARG A 25 10.67 -9.71 -10.50
N PRO A 26 11.98 -9.95 -10.52
CA PRO A 26 12.71 -10.10 -9.28
C PRO A 26 12.55 -8.80 -8.50
N THR A 27 12.37 -8.90 -7.19
CA THR A 27 12.33 -7.74 -6.28
C THR A 27 13.59 -6.92 -6.52
N THR A 28 13.42 -5.65 -6.90
CA THR A 28 14.54 -4.78 -7.22
C THR A 28 15.10 -4.12 -5.97
N LEU A 29 16.34 -3.58 -6.04
CA LEU A 29 16.88 -2.74 -4.96
C LEU A 29 15.98 -1.52 -4.67
N VAL A 30 15.28 -1.03 -5.68
CA VAL A 30 14.29 0.05 -5.52
C VAL A 30 13.12 -0.42 -4.67
N ASP A 31 12.57 -1.61 -4.95
CA ASP A 31 11.46 -2.18 -4.16
C ASP A 31 11.87 -2.42 -2.71
N HIS A 32 13.10 -2.89 -2.48
CA HIS A 32 13.65 -3.04 -1.13
C HIS A 32 13.78 -1.70 -0.39
N ALA A 33 14.25 -0.65 -1.08
CA ALA A 33 14.35 0.68 -0.49
C ALA A 33 12.96 1.27 -0.17
N VAL A 34 11.98 1.10 -1.06
CA VAL A 34 10.57 1.50 -0.82
C VAL A 34 10.03 0.77 0.42
N ALA A 35 10.18 -0.57 0.47
CA ALA A 35 9.70 -1.37 1.58
C ALA A 35 10.36 -0.97 2.91
N ALA A 36 11.67 -0.70 2.91
CA ALA A 36 12.39 -0.29 4.11
C ALA A 36 11.91 1.06 4.66
N ILE A 37 11.64 2.05 3.79
CA ILE A 37 11.14 3.35 4.21
C ILE A 37 9.72 3.23 4.76
N VAL A 38 8.82 2.53 4.06
CA VAL A 38 7.45 2.28 4.53
C VAL A 38 7.44 1.50 5.85
N SER A 39 8.29 0.49 5.97
CA SER A 39 8.47 -0.28 7.20
C SER A 39 8.93 0.60 8.38
N GLY A 40 9.94 1.44 8.15
CA GLY A 40 10.41 2.38 9.17
C GLY A 40 9.32 3.35 9.64
N ALA A 41 8.51 3.85 8.70
CA ALA A 41 7.39 4.73 9.02
C ALA A 41 6.27 3.99 9.79
N SER A 42 5.87 2.78 9.35
CA SER A 42 4.83 1.97 10.00
C SER A 42 5.18 1.56 11.43
N ARG A 43 6.48 1.35 11.71
CA ARG A 43 6.98 1.01 13.05
C ARG A 43 7.23 2.23 13.94
N GLY A 44 7.04 3.45 13.41
CA GLY A 44 7.34 4.69 14.13
C GLY A 44 8.84 4.93 14.36
N VAL A 45 9.71 4.37 13.51
CA VAL A 45 11.15 4.68 13.47
C VAL A 45 11.38 6.00 12.73
N ILE A 46 10.67 6.18 11.62
CA ILE A 46 10.54 7.46 10.91
C ILE A 46 9.14 7.98 11.23
N LEU A 47 9.04 9.14 11.84
CA LEU A 47 7.77 9.70 12.28
C LEU A 47 7.21 10.68 11.24
N PRO A 48 5.87 10.88 11.18
CA PRO A 48 5.26 11.90 10.35
C PRO A 48 5.92 13.27 10.52
N GLY A 49 6.24 13.92 9.39
CA GLY A 49 6.96 15.18 9.34
C GLY A 49 8.49 15.08 9.48
N ASP A 50 9.04 13.93 9.83
CA ASP A 50 10.49 13.75 9.93
C ASP A 50 11.18 13.97 8.58
N ARG A 51 12.35 14.59 8.63
CA ARG A 51 13.22 14.75 7.46
C ARG A 51 13.87 13.42 7.11
N ILE A 52 13.77 13.05 5.84
CA ILE A 52 14.43 11.87 5.27
C ILE A 52 15.71 12.32 4.57
N VAL A 53 16.87 11.84 5.04
CA VAL A 53 18.17 12.18 4.49
C VAL A 53 18.68 11.02 3.63
N GLU A 54 18.92 11.26 2.34
CA GLU A 54 19.39 10.22 1.41
C GLU A 54 20.67 9.52 1.89
N ALA A 55 21.59 10.28 2.48
CA ALA A 55 22.86 9.73 2.96
C ALA A 55 22.67 8.73 4.10
N ASP A 56 21.72 9.00 4.99
CA ASP A 56 21.39 8.13 6.13
C ASP A 56 20.78 6.81 5.62
N LEU A 57 19.88 6.89 4.62
CA LEU A 57 19.30 5.71 3.98
C LEU A 57 20.37 4.88 3.25
N VAL A 58 21.30 5.53 2.56
CA VAL A 58 22.44 4.86 1.90
C VAL A 58 23.26 4.09 2.93
N GLY A 59 23.59 4.71 4.07
CA GLY A 59 24.33 4.08 5.15
C GLY A 59 23.57 2.92 5.80
N ALA A 60 22.30 3.16 6.16
CA ALA A 60 21.47 2.20 6.87
C ALA A 60 21.11 0.97 6.02
N LEU A 61 20.86 1.16 4.72
CA LEU A 61 20.43 0.07 3.83
C LEU A 61 21.59 -0.57 3.04
N GLY A 62 22.80 -0.02 3.12
CA GLY A 62 23.95 -0.53 2.35
C GLY A 62 23.77 -0.45 0.83
N MET A 63 22.95 0.48 0.35
CA MET A 63 22.59 0.63 -1.06
C MET A 63 23.26 1.86 -1.67
N SER A 64 23.44 1.87 -3.00
CA SER A 64 23.89 3.06 -3.70
C SER A 64 22.80 4.14 -3.73
N ARG A 65 23.18 5.39 -4.07
CA ARG A 65 22.24 6.53 -4.12
C ARG A 65 21.15 6.38 -5.18
N VAL A 66 21.40 5.67 -6.28
CA VAL A 66 20.45 5.55 -7.39
C VAL A 66 19.15 4.87 -6.97
N PRO A 67 19.15 3.63 -6.44
CA PRO A 67 17.92 2.97 -6.00
C PRO A 67 17.20 3.75 -4.88
N ILE A 68 17.93 4.42 -3.98
CA ILE A 68 17.32 5.25 -2.93
C ILE A 68 16.56 6.43 -3.54
N ARG A 69 17.13 7.14 -4.50
CA ARG A 69 16.45 8.26 -5.17
C ARG A 69 15.23 7.82 -5.96
N GLU A 70 15.32 6.70 -6.68
CA GLU A 70 14.15 6.15 -7.39
C GLU A 70 13.06 5.72 -6.41
N ALA A 71 13.40 5.10 -5.29
CA ALA A 71 12.43 4.77 -4.24
C ALA A 71 11.74 6.01 -3.68
N LEU A 72 12.49 7.08 -3.38
CA LEU A 72 11.94 8.34 -2.89
C LEU A 72 11.01 9.01 -3.91
N ARG A 73 11.35 8.96 -5.22
CA ARG A 73 10.46 9.46 -6.28
C ARG A 73 9.15 8.67 -6.38
N ILE A 74 9.21 7.34 -6.25
CA ILE A 74 8.01 6.49 -6.21
C ILE A 74 7.16 6.87 -5.00
N LEU A 75 7.76 7.00 -3.83
CA LEU A 75 7.06 7.37 -2.59
C LEU A 75 6.48 8.79 -2.66
N GLU A 76 7.16 9.72 -3.33
CA GLU A 76 6.68 11.08 -3.57
C GLU A 76 5.44 11.08 -4.50
N SER A 77 5.49 10.33 -5.59
CA SER A 77 4.35 10.19 -6.50
C SER A 77 3.11 9.59 -5.86
N GLN A 78 3.29 8.87 -4.74
CA GLN A 78 2.22 8.25 -3.95
C GLN A 78 1.88 9.04 -2.67
N GLY A 79 2.44 10.24 -2.50
CA GLY A 79 2.15 11.10 -1.37
C GLY A 79 2.65 10.59 -0.01
N VAL A 80 3.52 9.58 0.01
CA VAL A 80 4.16 9.05 1.24
C VAL A 80 5.26 9.98 1.73
N VAL A 81 5.98 10.60 0.80
CA VAL A 81 6.96 11.65 1.12
C VAL A 81 6.66 12.91 0.33
N THR A 82 7.12 14.05 0.82
CA THR A 82 6.97 15.35 0.16
C THR A 82 8.33 16.02 0.04
N SER A 83 8.67 16.47 -1.17
CA SER A 83 9.87 17.25 -1.44
C SER A 83 9.55 18.74 -1.31
N LEU A 84 10.18 19.41 -0.37
CA LEU A 84 9.99 20.83 -0.15
C LEU A 84 11.22 21.61 -0.59
N PRO A 85 11.09 22.68 -1.42
CA PRO A 85 12.22 23.50 -1.82
C PRO A 85 13.02 23.98 -0.60
N TYR A 86 14.33 23.78 -0.63
CA TYR A 86 15.27 24.14 0.44
C TYR A 86 15.07 23.42 1.80
N LYS A 87 13.99 22.66 1.99
CA LYS A 87 13.69 21.93 3.24
C LYS A 87 13.95 20.41 3.15
N GLY A 88 14.23 19.91 1.93
CA GLY A 88 14.49 18.49 1.67
C GLY A 88 13.25 17.64 1.64
N ILE A 89 13.43 16.34 1.75
CA ILE A 89 12.36 15.33 1.68
C ILE A 89 11.87 15.05 3.11
N ARG A 90 10.55 14.96 3.29
CA ARG A 90 9.91 14.64 4.56
C ARG A 90 8.90 13.53 4.41
N LEU A 91 8.73 12.73 5.45
CA LEU A 91 7.59 11.81 5.54
C LEU A 91 6.29 12.64 5.60
N MET A 92 5.22 12.12 4.99
CA MET A 92 3.89 12.75 5.04
C MET A 92 3.52 13.14 6.47
N GLU A 93 2.87 14.29 6.63
CA GLU A 93 2.29 14.70 7.89
C GLU A 93 1.08 13.80 8.23
N MET A 94 0.81 13.63 9.54
CA MET A 94 -0.36 12.90 10.03
C MET A 94 -1.27 13.89 10.79
N THR A 95 -1.63 14.99 10.12
CA THR A 95 -2.62 15.93 10.64
C THR A 95 -4.02 15.30 10.53
N HIS A 96 -4.96 15.75 11.36
CA HIS A 96 -6.35 15.32 11.28
C HIS A 96 -6.91 15.49 9.86
N GLU A 97 -6.71 16.66 9.24
CA GLU A 97 -7.12 16.92 7.86
C GLU A 97 -6.52 15.94 6.86
N ARG A 98 -5.21 15.63 6.99
CA ARG A 98 -4.54 14.68 6.09
C ARG A 98 -5.08 13.26 6.26
N LEU A 99 -5.33 12.87 7.50
CA LEU A 99 -5.93 11.58 7.81
C LEU A 99 -7.32 11.47 7.14
N GLU A 100 -8.19 12.45 7.36
CA GLU A 100 -9.52 12.50 6.73
C GLU A 100 -9.43 12.37 5.21
N GLN A 101 -8.57 13.16 4.54
CA GLN A 101 -8.40 13.10 3.09
C GLN A 101 -8.02 11.69 2.58
N VAL A 102 -7.15 10.98 3.30
CA VAL A 102 -6.75 9.61 2.93
C VAL A 102 -7.87 8.62 3.16
N LEU A 103 -8.56 8.72 4.30
CA LEU A 103 -9.66 7.82 4.68
C LEU A 103 -10.88 8.00 3.76
N ASP A 104 -11.21 9.22 3.37
CA ASP A 104 -12.29 9.53 2.43
C ASP A 104 -12.06 8.89 1.06
N VAL A 105 -10.84 9.05 0.52
CA VAL A 105 -10.47 8.43 -0.76
C VAL A 105 -10.48 6.91 -0.66
N ARG A 106 -9.89 6.33 0.41
CA ARG A 106 -9.88 4.90 0.67
C ARG A 106 -11.31 4.34 0.73
N SER A 107 -12.15 4.95 1.58
CA SER A 107 -13.54 4.55 1.76
C SER A 107 -14.31 4.60 0.44
N SER A 108 -14.16 5.68 -0.33
CA SER A 108 -14.83 5.84 -1.63
C SER A 108 -14.44 4.76 -2.63
N LEU A 109 -13.14 4.41 -2.73
CA LEU A 109 -12.65 3.37 -3.62
C LEU A 109 -13.15 1.98 -3.21
N GLU A 110 -13.10 1.67 -1.92
CA GLU A 110 -13.53 0.36 -1.40
C GLU A 110 -15.05 0.20 -1.46
N ILE A 111 -15.82 1.24 -1.17
CA ILE A 111 -17.29 1.25 -1.35
C ILE A 111 -17.66 1.03 -2.82
N LEU A 112 -17.01 1.72 -3.75
CA LEU A 112 -17.23 1.47 -5.17
C LEU A 112 -16.92 0.03 -5.56
N ALA A 113 -15.84 -0.55 -5.00
CA ALA A 113 -15.46 -1.93 -5.25
C ALA A 113 -16.53 -2.91 -4.78
N VAL A 114 -16.97 -2.79 -3.54
CA VAL A 114 -17.96 -3.73 -2.97
C VAL A 114 -19.33 -3.62 -3.64
N ARG A 115 -19.78 -2.40 -3.98
CA ARG A 115 -21.01 -2.21 -4.77
C ARG A 115 -20.93 -2.98 -6.09
N ARG A 116 -19.88 -2.78 -6.87
CA ARG A 116 -19.67 -3.47 -8.16
C ARG A 116 -19.57 -4.98 -8.01
N ALA A 117 -18.84 -5.45 -7.00
CA ALA A 117 -18.67 -6.87 -6.76
C ALA A 117 -19.98 -7.55 -6.40
N LEU A 118 -20.77 -6.97 -5.49
CA LEU A 118 -22.06 -7.51 -5.07
C LEU A 118 -23.12 -7.43 -6.16
N GLU A 119 -23.20 -6.32 -6.91
CA GLU A 119 -24.07 -6.20 -8.09
C GLU A 119 -23.76 -7.26 -9.17
N ALA A 120 -22.49 -7.66 -9.29
CA ALA A 120 -22.06 -8.73 -10.18
C ALA A 120 -22.22 -10.14 -9.59
N GLY A 121 -22.81 -10.29 -8.40
CA GLY A 121 -23.01 -11.57 -7.70
C GLY A 121 -21.70 -12.24 -7.29
N ARG A 122 -20.69 -11.46 -6.92
CA ARG A 122 -19.37 -11.95 -6.49
C ARG A 122 -19.28 -12.11 -4.97
N ASN A 123 -20.31 -12.71 -4.38
CA ASN A 123 -20.34 -13.13 -2.98
C ASN A 123 -20.62 -14.65 -2.87
N ARG A 124 -20.14 -15.42 -3.85
CA ARG A 124 -20.21 -16.88 -3.84
C ARG A 124 -19.24 -17.47 -2.82
N PRO A 125 -19.39 -18.73 -2.44
CA PRO A 125 -18.50 -19.37 -1.46
C PRO A 125 -17.01 -19.20 -1.77
N ARG A 126 -16.60 -19.29 -3.03
CA ARG A 126 -15.21 -19.06 -3.46
C ARG A 126 -14.72 -17.63 -3.24
N ASP A 127 -15.62 -16.65 -3.38
CA ASP A 127 -15.29 -15.24 -3.23
C ASP A 127 -15.11 -14.89 -1.74
N ILE A 128 -15.97 -15.48 -0.91
CA ILE A 128 -15.89 -15.40 0.56
C ILE A 128 -14.60 -16.07 1.07
N GLU A 129 -14.28 -17.28 0.57
CA GLU A 129 -13.06 -18.00 0.93
C GLU A 129 -11.78 -17.19 0.68
N LEU A 130 -11.74 -16.36 -0.36
CA LEU A 130 -10.60 -15.47 -0.61
C LEU A 130 -10.45 -14.42 0.50
N LEU A 131 -11.55 -13.83 0.96
CA LEU A 131 -11.54 -12.87 2.07
C LEU A 131 -11.20 -13.55 3.40
N GLU A 132 -11.75 -14.73 3.65
CA GLU A 132 -11.45 -15.52 4.86
C GLU A 132 -9.96 -15.90 4.95
N ARG A 133 -9.36 -16.28 3.82
CA ARG A 133 -7.91 -16.53 3.75
C ARG A 133 -7.11 -15.26 4.05
N ALA A 134 -7.44 -14.14 3.42
CA ALA A 134 -6.75 -12.88 3.68
C ALA A 134 -6.90 -12.42 5.14
N ARG A 135 -8.08 -12.62 5.73
CA ARG A 135 -8.33 -12.35 7.16
C ARG A 135 -7.54 -13.31 8.07
N HIS A 136 -7.40 -14.58 7.68
CA HIS A 136 -6.57 -15.53 8.43
C HIS A 136 -5.09 -15.13 8.43
N GLU A 137 -4.56 -14.69 7.29
CA GLU A 137 -3.20 -14.13 7.22
C GLU A 137 -3.04 -12.90 8.11
N LEU A 138 -4.05 -12.02 8.16
CA LEU A 138 -4.08 -10.88 9.08
C LEU A 138 -4.07 -11.33 10.55
N GLU A 139 -4.82 -12.39 10.90
CA GLU A 139 -4.80 -12.97 12.25
C GLU A 139 -3.42 -13.53 12.63
N LEU A 140 -2.76 -14.21 11.71
CA LEU A 140 -1.41 -14.73 11.92
C LEU A 140 -0.40 -13.59 12.11
N ALA A 141 -0.56 -12.50 11.36
CA ALA A 141 0.31 -11.33 11.41
C ALA A 141 0.25 -10.56 12.74
N GLN A 142 -0.71 -10.86 13.64
CA GLN A 142 -0.68 -10.32 15.02
C GLN A 142 0.57 -10.71 15.80
N ARG A 143 1.32 -11.73 15.33
CA ARG A 143 2.60 -12.16 15.92
C ARG A 143 3.78 -11.38 15.35
N ASP A 144 3.54 -10.64 14.29
CA ASP A 144 4.52 -9.79 13.64
C ASP A 144 4.61 -8.43 14.33
N ASP A 145 5.43 -7.56 13.78
CA ASP A 145 5.45 -6.16 14.17
C ASP A 145 4.37 -5.34 13.42
N SER A 146 4.27 -4.07 13.77
CA SER A 146 3.32 -3.12 13.17
C SER A 146 3.34 -3.10 11.64
N TYR A 147 4.49 -3.29 11.02
CA TYR A 147 4.60 -3.30 9.56
C TYR A 147 4.07 -4.59 8.93
N GLY A 148 4.44 -5.75 9.48
CA GLY A 148 3.93 -7.04 9.01
C GLY A 148 2.40 -7.11 9.11
N PHE A 149 1.85 -6.65 10.25
CA PHE A 149 0.41 -6.56 10.44
C PHE A 149 -0.25 -5.62 9.43
N ALA A 150 0.29 -4.41 9.23
CA ALA A 150 -0.25 -3.44 8.28
C ALA A 150 -0.19 -3.91 6.82
N LEU A 151 0.80 -4.73 6.45
CA LEU A 151 0.86 -5.36 5.13
C LEU A 151 -0.26 -6.39 4.93
N ALA A 152 -0.56 -7.19 5.96
CA ALA A 152 -1.63 -8.18 5.92
C ALA A 152 -3.01 -7.50 5.87
N ASP A 153 -3.20 -6.40 6.61
CA ASP A 153 -4.39 -5.54 6.53
C ASP A 153 -4.59 -5.01 5.10
N ALA A 154 -3.54 -4.40 4.53
CA ALA A 154 -3.58 -3.92 3.16
C ALA A 154 -3.84 -5.05 2.14
N ALA A 155 -3.38 -6.27 2.38
CA ALA A 155 -3.65 -7.42 1.53
C ALA A 155 -5.12 -7.84 1.58
N PHE A 156 -5.77 -7.79 2.73
CA PHE A 156 -7.21 -8.04 2.86
C PHE A 156 -8.03 -7.04 2.05
N HIS A 157 -7.78 -5.75 2.23
CA HIS A 157 -8.49 -4.70 1.50
C HIS A 157 -8.22 -4.73 0.00
N ARG A 158 -7.00 -5.05 -0.41
CA ARG A 158 -6.67 -5.33 -1.81
C ARG A 158 -7.51 -6.47 -2.39
N GLN A 159 -7.66 -7.56 -1.64
CA GLN A 159 -8.49 -8.69 -2.06
C GLN A 159 -9.96 -8.26 -2.23
N LEU A 160 -10.48 -7.45 -1.30
CA LEU A 160 -11.83 -6.90 -1.39
C LEU A 160 -12.02 -6.05 -2.66
N VAL A 161 -11.05 -5.17 -2.96
CA VAL A 161 -11.07 -4.33 -4.17
C VAL A 161 -10.98 -5.18 -5.46
N GLN A 162 -10.19 -6.24 -5.46
CA GLN A 162 -10.03 -7.15 -6.60
C GLN A 162 -11.33 -7.89 -6.96
N LEU A 163 -12.22 -8.13 -6.00
CA LEU A 163 -13.53 -8.71 -6.26
C LEU A 163 -14.40 -7.85 -7.18
N ALA A 164 -14.13 -6.55 -7.30
CA ALA A 164 -14.81 -5.68 -8.28
C ALA A 164 -14.47 -6.00 -9.74
N ASP A 165 -13.37 -6.73 -10.00
CA ASP A 165 -12.84 -7.00 -11.36
C ASP A 165 -12.71 -5.72 -12.20
N ASN A 166 -12.19 -4.68 -11.57
CA ASN A 166 -11.96 -3.39 -12.18
C ASN A 166 -10.47 -3.03 -12.06
N PRO A 167 -9.67 -3.26 -13.12
CA PRO A 167 -8.23 -2.99 -13.07
C PRO A 167 -7.88 -1.53 -12.77
N VAL A 168 -8.70 -0.58 -13.21
CA VAL A 168 -8.48 0.85 -12.95
C VAL A 168 -8.62 1.13 -11.46
N LEU A 169 -9.67 0.57 -10.84
CA LEU A 169 -9.90 0.71 -9.40
C LEU A 169 -8.76 0.10 -8.58
N SER A 170 -8.29 -1.08 -8.99
CA SER A 170 -7.14 -1.72 -8.35
C SER A 170 -5.87 -0.86 -8.42
N VAL A 171 -5.58 -0.24 -9.57
CA VAL A 171 -4.42 0.65 -9.72
C VAL A 171 -4.54 1.89 -8.83
N LEU A 172 -5.72 2.51 -8.73
CA LEU A 172 -5.95 3.65 -7.86
C LEU A 172 -5.79 3.28 -6.39
N TRP A 173 -6.34 2.14 -5.97
CA TRP A 173 -6.17 1.66 -4.60
C TRP A 173 -4.71 1.38 -4.26
N GLU A 174 -3.95 0.71 -5.17
CA GLU A 174 -2.52 0.47 -4.97
C GLU A 174 -1.69 1.75 -4.83
N SER A 175 -2.09 2.84 -5.48
CA SER A 175 -1.40 4.12 -5.32
C SER A 175 -1.54 4.70 -3.91
N LEU A 176 -2.61 4.34 -3.19
CA LEU A 176 -2.90 4.76 -1.83
C LEU A 176 -2.38 3.77 -0.77
N ALA A 177 -2.23 2.51 -1.14
CA ALA A 177 -1.96 1.40 -0.23
C ALA A 177 -0.78 1.64 0.73
N ARG A 178 0.29 2.31 0.27
CA ARG A 178 1.45 2.59 1.14
C ARG A 178 1.16 3.62 2.22
N GLN A 179 0.34 4.64 1.93
CA GLN A 179 -0.11 5.58 2.95
C GLN A 179 -0.97 4.85 3.99
N VAL A 180 -1.91 4.01 3.53
CA VAL A 180 -2.75 3.18 4.40
C VAL A 180 -1.90 2.25 5.26
N THR A 181 -0.89 1.58 4.70
CA THR A 181 0.04 0.73 5.46
C THR A 181 0.74 1.50 6.59
N ILE A 182 1.15 2.74 6.36
CA ILE A 182 1.76 3.56 7.41
C ILE A 182 0.73 3.95 8.47
N ILE A 183 -0.47 4.36 8.07
CA ILE A 183 -1.55 4.74 8.99
C ILE A 183 -1.92 3.55 9.89
N VAL A 184 -2.17 2.37 9.31
CA VAL A 184 -2.51 1.16 10.06
C VAL A 184 -1.36 0.72 10.97
N GLY A 185 -0.11 0.76 10.47
CA GLY A 185 1.06 0.44 11.28
C GLY A 185 1.17 1.34 12.52
N LEU A 186 1.03 2.66 12.37
CA LEU A 186 1.01 3.59 13.48
C LEU A 186 -0.19 3.37 14.40
N ALA A 187 -1.36 3.07 13.86
CA ALA A 187 -2.56 2.77 14.64
C ALA A 187 -2.35 1.59 15.60
N THR A 188 -1.62 0.55 15.20
CA THR A 188 -1.31 -0.61 16.07
C THR A 188 -0.45 -0.27 17.28
N LEU A 189 0.17 0.89 17.31
CA LEU A 189 0.93 1.36 18.47
C LEU A 189 0.01 1.90 19.59
N GLY A 190 -1.24 2.25 19.26
CA GLY A 190 -2.25 2.74 20.20
C GLY A 190 -3.50 1.87 20.31
N LYS A 191 -3.70 0.92 19.37
CA LYS A 191 -4.87 0.02 19.34
C LYS A 191 -4.42 -1.44 19.24
N PRO A 192 -4.98 -2.35 20.05
CA PRO A 192 -4.65 -3.77 19.97
C PRO A 192 -4.98 -4.37 18.59
N MET A 193 -4.01 -5.04 17.96
CA MET A 193 -4.18 -5.69 16.65
C MET A 193 -5.39 -6.64 16.61
N ARG A 194 -5.66 -7.33 17.72
CA ARG A 194 -6.81 -8.23 17.83
C ARG A 194 -8.14 -7.53 17.56
N GLU A 195 -8.31 -6.29 17.99
CA GLU A 195 -9.55 -5.53 17.75
C GLU A 195 -9.71 -5.25 16.26
N ILE A 196 -8.63 -4.88 15.59
CA ILE A 196 -8.63 -4.65 14.15
C ILE A 196 -9.01 -5.95 13.40
N VAL A 197 -8.48 -7.12 13.80
CA VAL A 197 -8.87 -8.41 13.19
C VAL A 197 -10.34 -8.70 13.34
N LEU A 198 -10.94 -8.42 14.52
CA LEU A 198 -12.37 -8.66 14.76
C LEU A 198 -13.27 -7.78 13.87
N GLU A 199 -12.83 -6.58 13.54
CA GLU A 199 -13.56 -5.71 12.62
C GLU A 199 -13.65 -6.32 11.21
N HIS A 200 -12.61 -7.00 10.76
CA HIS A 200 -12.61 -7.69 9.46
C HIS A 200 -13.60 -8.86 9.40
N ASP A 201 -13.88 -9.51 10.54
CA ASP A 201 -14.95 -10.52 10.62
C ASP A 201 -16.34 -9.92 10.31
N LEU A 202 -16.58 -8.67 10.74
CA LEU A 202 -17.84 -7.96 10.45
C LEU A 202 -17.96 -7.64 8.96
N LEU A 203 -16.87 -7.21 8.33
CA LEU A 203 -16.81 -6.95 6.88
C LEU A 203 -17.14 -8.22 6.08
N ILE A 204 -16.52 -9.35 6.42
CA ILE A 204 -16.78 -10.63 5.72
C ILE A 204 -18.24 -11.05 5.90
N ARG A 205 -18.79 -10.94 7.10
CA ARG A 205 -20.20 -11.29 7.36
C ARG A 205 -21.18 -10.40 6.59
N ALA A 206 -20.91 -9.10 6.50
CA ALA A 206 -21.71 -8.17 5.72
C ALA A 206 -21.63 -8.48 4.22
N TYR A 207 -20.42 -8.73 3.71
CA TYR A 207 -20.18 -9.08 2.32
C TYR A 207 -20.88 -10.39 1.93
N ALA A 208 -20.81 -11.43 2.76
CA ALA A 208 -21.43 -12.73 2.51
C ALA A 208 -22.96 -12.65 2.42
N LYS A 209 -23.59 -11.73 3.16
CA LYS A 209 -25.05 -11.51 3.08
C LYS A 209 -25.49 -10.90 1.75
N GLY A 210 -24.59 -10.26 1.01
CA GLY A 210 -24.89 -9.59 -0.25
C GLY A 210 -25.71 -8.30 -0.07
N ASP A 211 -25.82 -7.79 1.16
CA ASP A 211 -26.49 -6.52 1.46
C ASP A 211 -25.51 -5.36 1.25
N VAL A 212 -25.66 -4.68 0.12
CA VAL A 212 -24.78 -3.57 -0.29
C VAL A 212 -24.78 -2.45 0.76
N GLU A 213 -25.95 -2.07 1.26
CA GLU A 213 -26.05 -0.93 2.21
C GLU A 213 -25.48 -1.30 3.59
N ALA A 214 -25.67 -2.54 4.03
CA ALA A 214 -25.01 -3.02 5.24
C ALA A 214 -23.49 -3.03 5.07
N MET A 215 -22.98 -3.53 3.93
CA MET A 215 -21.54 -3.55 3.66
C MET A 215 -20.93 -2.15 3.58
N VAL A 216 -21.64 -1.19 3.00
CA VAL A 216 -21.22 0.22 2.95
C VAL A 216 -21.11 0.82 4.35
N ARG A 217 -22.08 0.55 5.23
CA ARG A 217 -22.01 0.99 6.63
C ARG A 217 -20.85 0.37 7.38
N GLU A 218 -20.63 -0.94 7.24
CA GLU A 218 -19.51 -1.63 7.91
C GLU A 218 -18.16 -1.12 7.42
N LEU A 219 -18.00 -0.86 6.11
CA LEU A 219 -16.77 -0.27 5.57
C LEU A 219 -16.53 1.14 6.10
N HIS A 220 -17.55 1.97 6.15
CA HIS A 220 -17.44 3.32 6.69
C HIS A 220 -17.07 3.29 8.18
N GLU A 221 -17.72 2.44 8.96
CA GLU A 221 -17.40 2.24 10.37
C GLU A 221 -15.93 1.83 10.54
N HIS A 222 -15.52 0.77 9.83
CA HIS A 222 -14.17 0.22 9.90
C HIS A 222 -13.08 1.22 9.46
N ILE A 223 -13.29 1.92 8.33
CA ILE A 223 -12.25 2.78 7.73
C ILE A 223 -12.21 4.16 8.39
N VAL A 224 -13.37 4.77 8.62
CA VAL A 224 -13.47 6.17 9.03
C VAL A 224 -13.68 6.31 10.53
N VAL A 225 -14.76 5.70 11.06
CA VAL A 225 -15.15 5.92 12.46
C VAL A 225 -14.11 5.36 13.42
N MET A 226 -13.61 4.13 13.15
CA MET A 226 -12.60 3.50 14.01
C MET A 226 -11.25 4.22 13.98
N ALA A 227 -10.88 4.83 12.85
CA ALA A 227 -9.65 5.60 12.75
C ALA A 227 -9.73 6.91 13.55
N HIS A 228 -10.89 7.56 13.61
CA HIS A 228 -11.09 8.75 14.43
C HIS A 228 -11.00 8.49 15.94
N GLY A 229 -11.17 7.24 16.38
CA GLY A 229 -10.96 6.83 17.77
C GLY A 229 -9.49 6.71 18.17
N ILE A 230 -8.53 6.89 17.24
CA ILE A 230 -7.08 6.74 17.48
C ILE A 230 -6.45 8.13 17.61
N ASP A 231 -5.80 8.37 18.74
CA ASP A 231 -5.04 9.60 18.97
C ASP A 231 -3.62 9.47 18.36
N PHE A 232 -3.52 9.76 17.06
CA PHE A 232 -2.26 9.72 16.34
C PHE A 232 -1.25 10.75 16.85
N ASP A 233 -1.71 11.91 17.32
CA ASP A 233 -0.82 12.95 17.86
C ASP A 233 -0.14 12.45 19.14
N ALA A 234 -0.90 11.84 20.04
CA ALA A 234 -0.35 11.23 21.26
C ALA A 234 0.63 10.09 20.94
N ILE A 235 0.32 9.22 19.97
CA ILE A 235 1.21 8.14 19.53
C ILE A 235 2.53 8.70 18.98
N ILE A 236 2.46 9.70 18.10
CA ILE A 236 3.64 10.30 17.47
C ILE A 236 4.50 11.02 18.53
N GLU A 237 3.87 11.74 19.44
CA GLU A 237 4.58 12.45 20.50
C GLU A 237 5.28 11.49 21.47
N ASP A 238 4.62 10.41 21.87
CA ASP A 238 5.21 9.37 22.70
C ASP A 238 6.43 8.72 22.02
N ARG A 239 6.30 8.39 20.74
CA ARG A 239 7.42 7.87 19.95
C ARG A 239 8.59 8.83 19.81
N ARG A 240 8.33 10.13 19.67
CA ARG A 240 9.38 11.16 19.68
C ARG A 240 10.11 11.18 21.01
N ARG A 241 9.38 11.19 22.11
CA ARG A 241 9.96 11.16 23.48
C ARG A 241 10.85 9.93 23.69
N LEU A 242 10.39 8.74 23.29
CA LEU A 242 11.15 7.49 23.40
C LEU A 242 12.43 7.52 22.57
N ARG A 243 12.38 8.04 21.36
CA ARG A 243 13.55 8.20 20.48
C ARG A 243 14.57 9.17 21.08
N ASP A 244 14.11 10.30 21.61
CA ASP A 244 14.99 11.33 22.19
C ASP A 244 15.62 10.89 23.53
N ALA A 245 14.94 9.96 24.24
CA ALA A 245 15.48 9.35 25.46
C ALA A 245 16.55 8.27 25.18
N HIS A 246 16.56 7.67 23.98
CA HIS A 246 17.51 6.63 23.58
C HIS A 246 18.08 6.95 22.19
N PRO A 247 18.94 8.00 22.08
CA PRO A 247 19.59 8.31 20.81
C PRO A 247 20.51 7.14 20.42
N ALA A 248 20.35 6.66 19.15
CA ALA A 248 21.10 5.53 18.57
C ALA A 248 22.58 5.85 18.35
#